data_6a885f56f495bd0b297366444a3cd189
#
_entry.id   6a885f56f495bd0b297366444a3cd189
#
_cell.length_a   1.000
_cell.length_b   1.000
_cell.length_c   1.000
_cell.angle_alpha   90.00
_cell.angle_beta   90.00
_cell.angle_gamma   90.00
#
_symmetry.space_group_name_H-M   'P 1'
#
loop_
_entity.id
_entity.type
_entity.pdbx_description
1 polymer ?
#
loop_
_entity_poly.entity_id
_entity_poly.type
_entity_poly.pdbx_seq_one_letter_code
_entity_poly.pdbx_strand_id
1 'polypeptide(L)'
;PDDHFDVVLGNVPFGEIRVNDSRYNAQKFLIHDYFFAKALDKVCAGGVVMFITSKGTMDKASPEVRKYIAQRAELLGAIRLPDNTFKANAGTEVTSDILILQKRDRVMDIEPDWVHLDTDENGVTMNRYFVEHPEMVLGEIKMENTRFGTFEPVCKARKAVSYTHLT
;
A
#
# COMPACT_ATOMS: atom_id res chain seq x y z
N PRO A 1 -18.46 -12.14 12.42
CA PRO A 1 -18.77 -10.97 13.24
C PRO A 1 -17.77 -9.84 13.00
N ASP A 2 -18.20 -8.61 13.21
CA ASP A 2 -17.33 -7.43 13.18
C ASP A 2 -16.67 -7.25 14.55
N ASP A 3 -15.60 -6.43 14.60
CA ASP A 3 -14.89 -6.10 15.84
C ASP A 3 -14.47 -7.35 16.65
N HIS A 4 -13.96 -8.35 15.94
CA HIS A 4 -13.70 -9.66 16.55
C HIS A 4 -12.20 -9.99 16.68
N PHE A 5 -11.39 -9.55 15.71
CA PHE A 5 -9.97 -9.91 15.66
C PHE A 5 -9.09 -8.79 16.21
N ASP A 6 -8.02 -9.15 16.91
CA ASP A 6 -7.00 -8.19 17.35
C ASP A 6 -6.03 -7.83 16.23
N VAL A 7 -5.77 -8.79 15.35
CA VAL A 7 -4.82 -8.63 14.22
C VAL A 7 -5.37 -9.30 12.97
N VAL A 8 -5.26 -8.65 11.84
CA VAL A 8 -5.52 -9.21 10.51
C VAL A 8 -4.28 -9.03 9.66
N LEU A 9 -3.75 -10.13 9.15
CA LEU A 9 -2.58 -10.17 8.29
C LEU A 9 -2.95 -10.76 6.93
N GLY A 10 -2.37 -10.25 5.86
CA GLY A 10 -2.63 -10.83 4.55
C GLY A 10 -1.79 -10.26 3.41
N ASN A 11 -1.77 -11.03 2.35
CA ASN A 11 -1.31 -10.62 1.04
C ASN A 11 -2.55 -10.40 0.17
N VAL A 12 -2.84 -9.15 -0.15
CA VAL A 12 -4.08 -8.77 -0.83
C VAL A 12 -3.98 -9.08 -2.31
N PRO A 13 -4.96 -9.79 -2.90
CA PRO A 13 -4.97 -10.04 -4.33
C PRO A 13 -5.09 -8.75 -5.14
N PHE A 14 -4.44 -8.71 -6.30
CA PHE A 14 -4.48 -7.58 -7.22
C PHE A 14 -5.43 -7.87 -8.39
N GLY A 15 -6.03 -6.84 -8.92
CA GLY A 15 -6.84 -6.95 -10.13
C GLY A 15 -7.97 -5.94 -10.20
N GLU A 16 -8.53 -5.81 -11.38
CA GLU A 16 -9.68 -4.95 -11.64
C GLU A 16 -11.03 -5.64 -11.33
N ILE A 17 -10.98 -6.77 -10.64
CA ILE A 17 -12.15 -7.53 -10.22
C ILE A 17 -12.87 -6.77 -9.12
N ARG A 18 -14.18 -6.72 -9.20
CA ARG A 18 -15.06 -6.22 -8.14
C ARG A 18 -15.73 -7.37 -7.44
N VAL A 19 -15.75 -7.30 -6.12
CA VAL A 19 -16.44 -8.27 -5.29
C VAL A 19 -17.89 -7.82 -5.10
N ASN A 20 -18.83 -8.72 -5.29
CA ASN A 20 -20.23 -8.43 -5.01
C ASN A 20 -20.52 -8.72 -3.53
N ASP A 21 -20.49 -7.69 -2.72
CA ASP A 21 -20.86 -7.73 -1.31
C ASP A 21 -21.78 -6.52 -1.06
N SER A 22 -23.03 -6.80 -0.71
CA SER A 22 -24.07 -5.77 -0.53
C SER A 22 -23.65 -4.64 0.43
N ARG A 23 -22.82 -4.93 1.41
CA ARG A 23 -22.33 -3.96 2.39
C ARG A 23 -21.40 -2.89 1.77
N TYR A 24 -20.67 -3.26 0.70
CA TYR A 24 -19.65 -2.40 0.09
C TYR A 24 -19.95 -2.02 -1.36
N ASN A 25 -21.06 -2.49 -1.93
CA ASN A 25 -21.38 -2.26 -3.34
C ASN A 25 -21.51 -0.76 -3.69
N ALA A 26 -21.94 0.07 -2.75
CA ALA A 26 -22.06 1.51 -2.93
C ALA A 26 -20.72 2.19 -3.20
N GLN A 27 -19.62 1.70 -2.63
CA GLN A 27 -18.27 2.23 -2.80
C GLN A 27 -17.61 1.80 -4.11
N LYS A 28 -18.13 0.76 -4.76
CA LYS A 28 -17.58 0.20 -6.01
C LYS A 28 -16.10 -0.18 -5.92
N PHE A 29 -15.68 -0.69 -4.77
CA PHE A 29 -14.30 -1.06 -4.51
C PHE A 29 -13.78 -2.12 -5.49
N LEU A 30 -12.53 -1.97 -5.90
CA LEU A 30 -11.75 -3.05 -6.49
C LEU A 30 -11.43 -4.09 -5.41
N ILE A 31 -11.02 -5.29 -5.83
CA ILE A 31 -10.82 -6.41 -4.91
C ILE A 31 -9.86 -6.06 -3.76
N HIS A 32 -8.76 -5.38 -4.02
CA HIS A 32 -7.80 -4.98 -2.99
C HIS A 32 -8.38 -3.94 -2.02
N ASP A 33 -9.15 -2.98 -2.52
CA ASP A 33 -9.80 -1.96 -1.67
C ASP A 33 -10.88 -2.59 -0.77
N TYR A 34 -11.62 -3.55 -1.32
CA TYR A 34 -12.59 -4.34 -0.58
C TYR A 34 -11.95 -5.09 0.60
N PHE A 35 -10.78 -5.70 0.40
CA PHE A 35 -10.09 -6.40 1.47
C PHE A 35 -9.69 -5.48 2.62
N PHE A 36 -9.24 -4.25 2.35
CA PHE A 36 -8.98 -3.25 3.38
C PHE A 36 -10.25 -2.89 4.16
N ALA A 37 -11.32 -2.57 3.45
CA ALA A 37 -12.60 -2.23 4.08
C ALA A 37 -13.12 -3.36 4.97
N LYS A 38 -13.10 -4.58 4.45
CA LYS A 38 -13.54 -5.79 5.16
C LYS A 38 -12.69 -6.08 6.39
N ALA A 39 -11.37 -6.00 6.27
CA ALA A 39 -10.45 -6.22 7.39
C ALA A 39 -10.66 -5.20 8.51
N LEU A 40 -10.85 -3.93 8.16
CA LEU A 40 -11.13 -2.87 9.15
C LEU A 40 -12.45 -3.07 9.87
N ASP A 41 -13.46 -3.67 9.22
CA ASP A 41 -14.70 -4.02 9.93
C ASP A 41 -14.52 -5.22 10.85
N LYS A 42 -13.64 -6.16 10.50
CA LYS A 42 -13.42 -7.40 11.27
C LYS A 42 -12.50 -7.24 12.46
N VAL A 43 -11.55 -6.32 12.41
CA VAL A 43 -10.63 -6.04 13.51
C VAL A 43 -11.31 -5.17 14.56
N CYS A 44 -10.99 -5.38 15.83
CA CYS A 44 -11.53 -4.55 16.93
C CYS A 44 -10.84 -3.17 16.96
N ALA A 45 -11.46 -2.21 17.65
CA ALA A 45 -10.86 -0.91 17.90
C ALA A 45 -9.48 -1.07 18.58
N GLY A 46 -8.47 -0.37 18.09
CA GLY A 46 -7.07 -0.52 18.52
C GLY A 46 -6.34 -1.72 17.92
N GLY A 47 -7.07 -2.62 17.24
CA GLY A 47 -6.48 -3.74 16.52
C GLY A 47 -5.72 -3.33 15.28
N VAL A 48 -4.89 -4.23 14.76
CA VAL A 48 -3.92 -3.94 13.69
C VAL A 48 -4.26 -4.74 12.43
N VAL A 49 -4.23 -4.05 11.28
CA VAL A 49 -4.26 -4.67 9.96
C VAL A 49 -2.89 -4.46 9.30
N MET A 50 -2.25 -5.54 8.89
CA MET A 50 -1.01 -5.50 8.14
C MET A 50 -1.18 -6.24 6.81
N PHE A 51 -1.16 -5.50 5.72
CA PHE A 51 -1.34 -6.04 4.38
C PHE A 51 -0.17 -5.75 3.47
N ILE A 52 0.18 -6.74 2.64
CA ILE A 52 0.99 -6.55 1.45
C ILE A 52 0.03 -6.28 0.29
N THR A 53 0.23 -5.20 -0.43
CA THR A 53 -0.58 -4.78 -1.57
C THR A 53 0.29 -4.21 -2.68
N SER A 54 -0.25 -4.01 -3.88
CA SER A 54 0.48 -3.30 -4.92
C SER A 54 0.67 -1.83 -4.57
N LYS A 55 1.66 -1.17 -5.18
CA LYS A 55 1.87 0.28 -5.01
C LYS A 55 0.64 1.12 -5.36
N GLY A 56 -0.28 0.58 -6.14
CA GLY A 56 -1.49 1.26 -6.56
C GLY A 56 -2.38 1.73 -5.41
N THR A 57 -2.42 1.02 -4.29
CA THR A 57 -3.18 1.45 -3.11
C THR A 57 -2.69 2.81 -2.60
N MET A 58 -1.38 2.99 -2.48
CA MET A 58 -0.78 4.24 -1.99
C MET A 58 -0.70 5.32 -3.08
N ASP A 59 -0.47 4.95 -4.34
CA ASP A 59 -0.13 5.88 -5.42
C ASP A 59 -1.28 6.18 -6.40
N LYS A 60 -2.44 5.56 -6.24
CA LYS A 60 -3.58 5.82 -7.12
C LYS A 60 -3.93 7.31 -7.13
N ALA A 61 -4.17 7.87 -8.32
CA ALA A 61 -4.48 9.29 -8.47
C ALA A 61 -5.72 9.72 -7.67
N SER A 62 -6.79 8.91 -7.69
CA SER A 62 -7.96 9.15 -6.84
C SER A 62 -7.64 8.85 -5.38
N PRO A 63 -7.86 9.80 -4.46
CA PRO A 63 -7.60 9.62 -3.03
C PRO A 63 -8.73 8.93 -2.27
N GLU A 64 -9.84 8.62 -2.89
CA GLU A 64 -11.10 8.23 -2.24
C GLU A 64 -10.95 6.99 -1.34
N VAL A 65 -10.24 5.96 -1.80
CA VAL A 65 -10.02 4.73 -1.02
C VAL A 65 -9.12 5.02 0.18
N ARG A 66 -8.03 5.75 -0.02
CA ARG A 66 -7.13 6.14 1.09
C ARG A 66 -7.86 7.00 2.12
N LYS A 67 -8.73 7.91 1.67
CA LYS A 67 -9.57 8.72 2.55
C LYS A 67 -10.53 7.85 3.37
N TYR A 68 -11.19 6.89 2.73
CA TYR A 68 -12.05 5.91 3.40
C TYR A 68 -11.29 5.17 4.50
N ILE A 69 -10.08 4.67 4.20
CA ILE A 69 -9.23 3.96 5.16
C ILE A 69 -8.79 4.90 6.28
N ALA A 70 -8.31 6.10 5.96
CA ALA A 70 -7.80 7.07 6.94
C ALA A 70 -8.85 7.52 7.96
N GLN A 71 -10.10 7.59 7.55
CA GLN A 71 -11.21 7.93 8.46
C GLN A 71 -11.47 6.82 9.49
N ARG A 72 -11.09 5.58 9.20
CA ARG A 72 -11.33 4.38 10.03
C ARG A 72 -10.09 3.86 10.73
N ALA A 73 -8.91 4.19 10.23
CA ALA A 73 -7.65 3.69 10.77
C ALA A 73 -6.54 4.73 10.67
N GLU A 74 -5.61 4.65 11.61
CA GLU A 74 -4.35 5.39 11.56
C GLU A 74 -3.31 4.58 10.80
N LEU A 75 -2.57 5.23 9.88
CA LEU A 75 -1.41 4.63 9.26
C LEU A 75 -0.25 4.66 10.25
N LEU A 76 0.11 3.51 10.82
CA LEU A 76 1.27 3.37 11.69
C LEU A 76 2.59 3.39 10.91
N GLY A 77 2.55 2.90 9.68
CA GLY A 77 3.69 2.90 8.78
C GLY A 77 3.38 2.22 7.47
N ALA A 78 4.22 2.49 6.47
CA ALA A 78 4.21 1.79 5.19
C ALA A 78 5.64 1.57 4.71
N ILE A 79 5.87 0.45 4.05
CA ILE A 79 7.20 0.07 3.54
C ILE A 79 7.05 -0.28 2.07
N ARG A 80 7.79 0.40 1.19
CA ARG A 80 7.83 0.08 -0.23
C ARG A 80 8.94 -0.90 -0.53
N LEU A 81 8.57 -2.02 -1.12
CA LEU A 81 9.47 -3.14 -1.42
C LEU A 81 9.93 -3.08 -2.88
N PRO A 82 11.16 -3.56 -3.18
CA PRO A 82 11.62 -3.73 -4.54
C PRO A 82 10.71 -4.65 -5.37
N ASP A 83 10.60 -4.38 -6.66
CA ASP A 83 9.73 -5.11 -7.58
C ASP A 83 10.08 -6.59 -7.77
N ASN A 84 11.31 -6.99 -7.42
CA ASN A 84 11.77 -8.38 -7.47
C ASN A 84 11.54 -9.16 -6.16
N THR A 85 10.95 -8.54 -5.13
CA THR A 85 10.79 -9.16 -3.80
C THR A 85 10.07 -10.50 -3.88
N PHE A 86 9.04 -10.62 -4.72
CA PHE A 86 8.23 -11.83 -4.87
C PHE A 86 8.49 -12.60 -6.18
N LYS A 87 9.50 -12.23 -6.95
CA LYS A 87 9.79 -12.84 -8.25
C LYS A 87 10.02 -14.34 -8.17
N ALA A 88 10.75 -14.80 -7.16
CA ALA A 88 11.06 -16.22 -6.97
C ALA A 88 9.82 -17.06 -6.65
N ASN A 89 8.84 -16.50 -5.97
CA ASN A 89 7.66 -17.21 -5.47
C ASN A 89 6.42 -17.04 -6.36
N ALA A 90 6.26 -15.89 -6.97
CA ALA A 90 5.05 -15.54 -7.73
C ALA A 90 5.31 -15.26 -9.22
N GLY A 91 6.58 -15.23 -9.65
CA GLY A 91 6.95 -14.95 -11.06
C GLY A 91 6.61 -13.53 -11.53
N THR A 92 6.24 -12.64 -10.62
CA THR A 92 5.81 -11.27 -10.93
C THR A 92 6.82 -10.24 -10.44
N GLU A 93 7.11 -9.25 -11.29
CA GLU A 93 7.88 -8.06 -10.94
C GLU A 93 6.89 -6.91 -10.75
N VAL A 94 6.44 -6.72 -9.50
CA VAL A 94 5.51 -5.66 -9.13
C VAL A 94 6.01 -4.97 -7.87
N THR A 95 6.11 -3.65 -7.93
CA THR A 95 6.38 -2.86 -6.73
C THR A 95 5.22 -3.00 -5.76
N SER A 96 5.50 -3.48 -4.57
CA SER A 96 4.53 -3.75 -3.52
C SER A 96 4.81 -2.92 -2.29
N ASP A 97 3.75 -2.66 -1.53
CA ASP A 97 3.82 -1.95 -0.26
C ASP A 97 3.31 -2.83 0.88
N ILE A 98 3.95 -2.75 2.02
CA ILE A 98 3.39 -3.23 3.29
C ILE A 98 2.73 -2.03 3.96
N LEU A 99 1.45 -2.13 4.28
CA LEU A 99 0.71 -1.13 5.05
C LEU A 99 0.38 -1.68 6.43
N ILE A 100 0.64 -0.88 7.45
CA ILE A 100 0.34 -1.20 8.85
C ILE A 100 -0.64 -0.15 9.36
N LEU A 101 -1.86 -0.59 9.65
CA LEU A 101 -2.98 0.24 10.05
C LEU A 101 -3.46 -0.15 11.44
N GLN A 102 -3.84 0.84 12.24
CA GLN A 102 -4.49 0.61 13.52
C GLN A 102 -5.91 1.17 13.49
N LYS A 103 -6.89 0.32 13.75
CA LYS A 103 -8.29 0.73 13.73
C LYS A 103 -8.59 1.76 14.81
N ARG A 104 -9.25 2.85 14.42
CA ARG A 104 -9.77 3.87 15.33
C ARG A 104 -10.97 3.32 16.13
N ASP A 105 -11.24 3.91 17.26
CA ASP A 105 -12.43 3.61 18.06
C ASP A 105 -13.74 4.09 17.40
N ARG A 106 -13.64 5.05 16.47
CA ARG A 106 -14.77 5.59 15.70
C ARG A 106 -14.30 6.11 14.35
N VAL A 107 -15.22 6.26 13.41
CA VAL A 107 -14.99 6.95 12.14
C VAL A 107 -14.77 8.45 12.43
N MET A 108 -13.70 9.01 11.89
CA MET A 108 -13.34 10.41 12.05
C MET A 108 -13.33 11.11 10.70
N ASP A 109 -13.87 12.31 10.64
CA ASP A 109 -13.80 13.16 9.43
C ASP A 109 -12.46 13.89 9.36
N ILE A 110 -11.43 13.17 9.00
CA ILE A 110 -10.05 13.63 8.87
C ILE A 110 -9.47 13.23 7.52
N GLU A 111 -8.47 13.97 7.09
CA GLU A 111 -7.76 13.77 5.83
C GLU A 111 -6.26 13.99 6.05
N PRO A 112 -5.55 13.01 6.64
CA PRO A 112 -4.11 13.10 6.89
C PRO A 112 -3.31 13.12 5.58
N ASP A 113 -2.09 13.60 5.65
CA ASP A 113 -1.22 13.83 4.49
C ASP A 113 -0.99 12.60 3.61
N TRP A 114 -0.94 11.40 4.19
CA TRP A 114 -0.72 10.18 3.43
C TRP A 114 -1.89 9.81 2.49
N VAL A 115 -3.02 10.47 2.59
CA VAL A 115 -4.14 10.33 1.64
C VAL A 115 -3.78 10.88 0.27
N HIS A 116 -2.86 11.86 0.22
CA HIS A 116 -2.47 12.59 -0.97
C HIS A 116 -1.15 12.12 -1.57
N LEU A 117 -0.98 12.43 -2.86
CA LEU A 117 0.28 12.28 -3.56
C LEU A 117 1.13 13.55 -3.43
N ASP A 118 2.41 13.41 -3.62
CA ASP A 118 3.36 14.51 -3.68
C ASP A 118 4.47 14.19 -4.69
N THR A 119 5.32 15.16 -4.99
CA THR A 119 6.41 15.01 -5.92
C THR A 119 7.73 15.15 -5.16
N ASP A 120 8.63 14.19 -5.35
CA ASP A 120 9.95 14.21 -4.72
C ASP A 120 10.89 15.21 -5.41
N GLU A 121 12.12 15.33 -4.89
CA GLU A 121 13.17 16.21 -5.42
C GLU A 121 13.59 15.87 -6.86
N ASN A 122 13.34 14.66 -7.33
CA ASN A 122 13.63 14.18 -8.68
C ASN A 122 12.43 14.34 -9.64
N GLY A 123 11.33 14.95 -9.19
CA GLY A 123 10.13 15.13 -9.99
C GLY A 123 9.25 13.88 -10.10
N VAL A 124 9.45 12.88 -9.25
CA VAL A 124 8.67 11.65 -9.23
C VAL A 124 7.46 11.81 -8.31
N THR A 125 6.28 11.56 -8.86
CA THR A 125 5.02 11.61 -8.10
C THR A 125 4.72 10.25 -7.47
N MET A 126 4.54 10.24 -6.17
CA MET A 126 4.17 9.06 -5.39
C MET A 126 3.40 9.50 -4.13
N ASN A 127 2.98 8.54 -3.32
CA ASN A 127 2.32 8.86 -2.06
C ASN A 127 3.20 9.79 -1.21
N ARG A 128 2.59 10.83 -0.63
CA ARG A 128 3.28 11.82 0.20
C ARG A 128 4.03 11.18 1.36
N TYR A 129 3.51 10.09 1.93
CA TYR A 129 4.19 9.34 2.99
C TYR A 129 5.60 8.91 2.57
N PHE A 130 5.76 8.37 1.36
CA PHE A 130 7.07 7.94 0.87
C PHE A 130 7.98 9.10 0.45
N VAL A 131 7.42 10.23 0.04
CA VAL A 131 8.19 11.45 -0.21
C VAL A 131 8.78 12.00 1.10
N GLU A 132 7.98 11.99 2.17
CA GLU A 132 8.39 12.46 3.50
C GLU A 132 9.23 11.43 4.28
N HIS A 133 9.11 10.14 3.96
CA HIS A 133 9.81 9.03 4.61
C HIS A 133 10.59 8.17 3.59
N PRO A 134 11.64 8.73 2.95
CA PRO A 134 12.40 7.99 1.94
C PRO A 134 13.10 6.76 2.51
N GLU A 135 13.37 6.71 3.81
CA GLU A 135 13.92 5.54 4.53
C GLU A 135 12.98 4.33 4.50
N MET A 136 11.68 4.54 4.27
CA MET A 136 10.68 3.47 4.14
C MET A 136 10.60 2.88 2.73
N VAL A 137 11.36 3.41 1.79
CA VAL A 137 11.52 2.85 0.44
C VAL A 137 12.76 1.97 0.43
N LEU A 138 12.58 0.66 0.36
CA LEU A 138 13.68 -0.32 0.45
C LEU A 138 14.32 -0.63 -0.90
N GLY A 139 14.54 0.38 -1.70
CA GLY A 139 15.14 0.29 -3.02
C GLY A 139 15.37 1.66 -3.63
N GLU A 140 15.61 1.68 -4.93
CA GLU A 140 15.75 2.90 -5.72
C GLU A 140 14.49 3.10 -6.58
N ILE A 141 13.91 4.30 -6.55
CA ILE A 141 12.80 4.65 -7.42
C ILE A 141 13.35 5.03 -8.80
N LYS A 142 12.85 4.34 -9.82
CA LYS A 142 13.19 4.59 -11.23
C LYS A 142 11.93 4.65 -12.06
N MET A 143 11.93 5.53 -13.08
CA MET A 143 10.84 5.59 -14.04
C MET A 143 11.07 4.53 -15.13
N GLU A 144 10.12 3.62 -15.28
CA GLU A 144 10.19 2.55 -16.28
C GLU A 144 8.86 2.36 -17.02
N ASN A 145 8.95 1.85 -18.24
CA ASN A 145 7.78 1.35 -18.94
C ASN A 145 7.39 -0.01 -18.34
N THR A 146 6.17 -0.10 -17.85
CA THR A 146 5.64 -1.36 -17.33
C THR A 146 5.15 -2.25 -18.49
N ARG A 147 4.96 -3.53 -18.20
CA ARG A 147 4.35 -4.49 -19.13
C ARG A 147 2.93 -4.08 -19.58
N PHE A 148 2.29 -3.16 -18.89
CA PHE A 148 0.98 -2.60 -19.24
C PHE A 148 1.06 -1.37 -20.14
N GLY A 149 2.27 -0.97 -20.59
CA GLY A 149 2.48 0.17 -21.48
C GLY A 149 2.41 1.53 -20.79
N THR A 150 2.44 1.58 -19.47
CA THR A 150 2.49 2.81 -18.69
C THR A 150 3.92 3.13 -18.27
N PHE A 151 4.28 4.42 -18.34
CA PHE A 151 5.57 4.92 -17.82
C PHE A 151 5.33 5.42 -16.39
N GLU A 152 5.84 4.67 -15.43
CA GLU A 152 5.55 4.92 -14.02
C GLU A 152 6.74 4.64 -13.10
N PRO A 153 6.75 5.20 -11.88
CA PRO A 153 7.80 4.92 -10.90
C PRO A 153 7.71 3.47 -10.42
N VAL A 154 8.84 2.79 -10.41
CA VAL A 154 9.02 1.45 -9.86
C VAL A 154 10.13 1.45 -8.84
N CYS A 155 10.04 0.57 -7.84
CA CYS A 155 11.09 0.39 -6.85
C CYS A 155 12.00 -0.76 -7.29
N LYS A 156 13.26 -0.44 -7.56
CA LYS A 156 14.30 -1.42 -7.94
C LYS A 156 15.16 -1.81 -6.74
N ALA A 157 15.54 -3.08 -6.68
CA ALA A 157 16.49 -3.53 -5.67
C ALA A 157 17.81 -2.77 -5.80
N ARG A 158 18.35 -2.34 -4.67
CA ARG A 158 19.71 -1.76 -4.64
C ARG A 158 20.71 -2.84 -5.03
N LYS A 159 21.73 -2.46 -5.82
CA LYS A 159 22.84 -3.35 -6.11
C LYS A 159 23.55 -3.67 -4.79
N ALA A 160 23.81 -4.95 -4.53
CA ALA A 160 24.64 -5.33 -3.40
C ALA A 160 26.02 -4.67 -3.54
N VAL A 161 26.43 -3.91 -2.55
CA VAL A 161 27.80 -3.41 -2.45
C VAL A 161 28.64 -4.62 -2.05
N SER A 162 29.40 -5.15 -2.99
CA SER A 162 30.41 -6.17 -2.68
C SER A 162 31.50 -5.49 -1.86
N TYR A 163 31.48 -5.70 -0.56
CA TYR A 163 32.65 -5.41 0.27
C TYR A 163 33.69 -6.47 -0.04
N THR A 164 34.59 -6.18 -0.97
CA THR A 164 35.81 -6.94 -1.13
C THR A 164 36.64 -6.62 0.13
N HIS A 165 36.74 -7.54 1.06
CA HIS A 165 37.73 -7.45 2.12
C HIS A 165 39.12 -7.51 1.47
N LEU A 166 39.76 -6.37 1.35
CA LEU A 166 41.19 -6.28 1.13
C LEU A 166 41.86 -6.76 2.43
N THR A 167 42.21 -8.00 2.43
CA THR A 167 43.20 -8.53 3.39
C THR A 167 44.58 -7.98 3.09
#